data_88c3a2aab57fcbf1cf4a74e8f1422bfd
#
_entry.id   88c3a2aab57fcbf1cf4a74e8f1422bfd
#
_cell.length_a   1.000
_cell.length_b   1.000
_cell.length_c   1.000
_cell.angle_alpha   90.00
_cell.angle_beta   90.00
_cell.angle_gamma   90.00
#
_symmetry.space_group_name_H-M   'P 1'
#
loop_
_entity.id
_entity.type
_entity.pdbx_description
1 polymer ?
#
loop_
_entity_poly.entity_id
_entity_poly.type
_entity_poly.pdbx_seq_one_letter_code
_entity_poly.pdbx_strand_id
1 'polypeptide(L)'
;MFFGLILQKFWHTIDHEVGAGILRLRFNCSEVMKMLNIVLVEPEIPQNCGNIARTCAATGARLHLIRPLGFDISDKAVKRAGLDYWHLVEVIDYENLEDFFARNQVEQMWCLSTKAPRSYTEATYQDGCYLFFGKETKGLPEDFLDAHRDSCVRIPMRECARSLNLSNSVAITVYEALRQLSFPSLTDYGKMRG
;
A
#
# COMPACT_ATOMS: atom_id res chain seq x y z
N MET A 1 -27.95 -2.78 -25.46
CA MET A 1 -27.93 -4.24 -25.35
C MET A 1 -26.61 -4.69 -24.78
N PHE A 2 -26.22 -4.15 -23.56
CA PHE A 2 -24.94 -4.43 -22.91
C PHE A 2 -25.06 -4.42 -21.34
N PHE A 3 -26.26 -4.64 -20.82
CA PHE A 3 -26.53 -4.66 -19.36
C PHE A 3 -26.81 -6.07 -18.80
N GLY A 4 -26.64 -7.12 -19.61
CA GLY A 4 -27.07 -8.49 -19.27
C GLY A 4 -26.01 -9.45 -18.76
N LEU A 5 -24.70 -9.11 -18.81
CA LEU A 5 -23.62 -10.08 -18.54
C LEU A 5 -22.95 -9.96 -17.16
N ILE A 6 -23.27 -8.94 -16.38
CA ILE A 6 -22.65 -8.75 -15.03
C ILE A 6 -23.46 -9.42 -13.93
N LEU A 7 -24.72 -9.74 -14.15
CA LEU A 7 -25.61 -10.34 -13.14
C LEU A 7 -25.60 -11.88 -13.05
N GLN A 8 -24.90 -12.58 -13.96
CA GLN A 8 -24.96 -14.06 -14.01
C GLN A 8 -23.91 -14.78 -13.16
N LYS A 9 -23.01 -14.06 -12.47
CA LYS A 9 -22.04 -14.65 -11.52
C LYS A 9 -22.46 -14.56 -10.03
N PHE A 10 -23.63 -14.03 -9.72
CA PHE A 10 -24.09 -13.77 -8.34
C PHE A 10 -25.15 -14.72 -7.81
N TRP A 11 -25.45 -15.82 -8.49
CA TRP A 11 -26.49 -16.78 -8.08
C TRP A 11 -25.89 -18.14 -7.72
N HIS A 12 -25.34 -18.30 -6.52
CA HIS A 12 -25.35 -19.62 -5.86
C HIS A 12 -25.30 -19.42 -4.34
N THR A 13 -26.32 -19.94 -3.73
CA THR A 13 -26.61 -20.21 -2.33
C THR A 13 -27.33 -19.09 -1.56
N ILE A 14 -28.65 -19.04 -1.76
CA ILE A 14 -29.59 -18.49 -0.78
C ILE A 14 -30.10 -19.69 0.01
N ASP A 15 -29.63 -19.86 1.24
CA ASP A 15 -30.30 -20.73 2.20
C ASP A 15 -31.43 -19.94 2.86
N HIS A 16 -32.67 -20.39 2.64
CA HIS A 16 -33.87 -19.88 3.28
C HIS A 16 -33.98 -20.42 4.69
N GLU A 17 -33.67 -19.63 5.71
CA GLU A 17 -34.28 -19.75 7.02
C GLU A 17 -35.10 -18.48 7.30
N VAL A 18 -36.43 -18.71 7.31
CA VAL A 18 -37.41 -17.70 7.66
C VAL A 18 -37.62 -17.74 9.18
N GLY A 19 -37.08 -16.77 9.88
CA GLY A 19 -37.33 -16.55 11.31
C GLY A 19 -36.94 -15.14 11.71
N ALA A 20 -37.95 -14.27 11.87
CA ALA A 20 -37.95 -12.97 12.55
C ALA A 20 -36.75 -12.03 12.35
N GLY A 21 -36.77 -11.25 11.28
CA GLY A 21 -36.62 -9.80 11.44
C GLY A 21 -35.22 -9.20 11.42
N ILE A 22 -34.15 -9.78 10.88
CA ILE A 22 -32.96 -9.04 10.43
C ILE A 22 -32.30 -9.84 9.30
N LEU A 23 -32.42 -9.34 8.07
CA LEU A 23 -31.72 -9.89 6.93
C LEU A 23 -30.22 -9.52 7.03
N ARG A 24 -29.41 -10.35 7.70
CA ARG A 24 -27.95 -10.27 7.63
C ARG A 24 -27.52 -10.91 6.32
N LEU A 25 -27.30 -10.09 5.29
CA LEU A 25 -26.56 -10.51 4.11
C LEU A 25 -25.13 -10.86 4.55
N ARG A 26 -24.86 -12.14 4.81
CA ARG A 26 -23.50 -12.64 4.91
C ARG A 26 -22.97 -12.77 3.48
N PHE A 27 -22.23 -11.75 3.04
CA PHE A 27 -21.38 -11.91 1.88
C PHE A 27 -20.28 -12.89 2.25
N ASN A 28 -20.39 -14.11 1.73
CA ASN A 28 -19.31 -15.09 1.83
C ASN A 28 -18.28 -14.75 0.73
N CYS A 29 -17.50 -13.69 0.97
CA CYS A 29 -16.41 -13.32 0.09
C CYS A 29 -15.18 -14.12 0.52
N SER A 30 -15.01 -15.31 -0.05
CA SER A 30 -13.74 -16.06 -0.02
C SER A 30 -12.76 -15.57 -1.12
N GLU A 31 -12.85 -14.30 -1.53
CA GLU A 31 -11.75 -13.67 -2.26
C GLU A 31 -10.64 -13.44 -1.25
N VAL A 32 -9.54 -14.16 -1.45
CA VAL A 32 -8.29 -13.89 -0.71
C VAL A 32 -7.92 -12.45 -1.00
N MET A 33 -8.05 -11.58 0.00
CA MET A 33 -7.68 -10.18 -0.11
C MET A 33 -6.23 -10.08 -0.59
N LYS A 34 -6.01 -9.36 -1.68
CA LYS A 34 -4.68 -9.00 -2.14
C LYS A 34 -4.12 -7.97 -1.15
N MET A 35 -2.88 -8.12 -0.74
CA MET A 35 -2.23 -7.16 0.17
C MET A 35 -1.81 -5.90 -0.60
N LEU A 36 -1.89 -4.72 0.03
CA LEU A 36 -1.27 -3.51 -0.51
C LEU A 36 0.23 -3.72 -0.70
N ASN A 37 0.78 -3.16 -1.77
CA ASN A 37 2.20 -3.28 -2.10
C ASN A 37 2.87 -1.92 -1.96
N ILE A 38 3.81 -1.78 -1.02
CA ILE A 38 4.60 -0.57 -0.81
C ILE A 38 5.91 -0.74 -1.55
N VAL A 39 6.19 0.16 -2.51
CA VAL A 39 7.40 0.11 -3.33
C VAL A 39 8.27 1.31 -3.01
N LEU A 40 9.46 1.06 -2.46
CA LEU A 40 10.47 2.08 -2.19
C LEU A 40 11.55 2.03 -3.27
N VAL A 41 11.68 3.12 -4.03
CA VAL A 41 12.68 3.24 -5.08
C VAL A 41 13.91 3.93 -4.51
N GLU A 42 15.01 3.20 -4.44
CA GLU A 42 16.31 3.67 -3.95
C GLU A 42 16.25 4.33 -2.55
N PRO A 43 15.64 3.70 -1.53
CA PRO A 43 15.57 4.32 -0.20
C PRO A 43 16.97 4.49 0.41
N GLU A 44 17.20 5.64 1.07
CA GLU A 44 18.52 6.04 1.55
C GLU A 44 18.68 5.88 3.07
N ILE A 45 17.60 6.01 3.85
CA ILE A 45 17.66 6.11 5.31
C ILE A 45 17.08 4.83 5.96
N PRO A 46 17.92 4.03 6.67
CA PRO A 46 17.47 2.75 7.24
C PRO A 46 16.38 2.91 8.30
N GLN A 47 16.36 4.00 9.07
CA GLN A 47 15.31 4.27 10.06
C GLN A 47 13.93 4.46 9.42
N ASN A 48 13.87 5.07 8.22
CA ASN A 48 12.61 5.18 7.48
C ASN A 48 12.11 3.80 7.06
N CYS A 49 12.97 2.96 6.53
CA CYS A 49 12.63 1.58 6.16
C CYS A 49 12.15 0.77 7.37
N GLY A 50 12.76 0.94 8.54
CA GLY A 50 12.31 0.31 9.77
C GLY A 50 10.90 0.73 10.20
N ASN A 51 10.60 2.02 10.15
CA ASN A 51 9.26 2.53 10.44
C ASN A 51 8.22 2.07 9.39
N ILE A 52 8.63 1.99 8.11
CA ILE A 52 7.78 1.48 7.04
C ILE A 52 7.52 -0.02 7.23
N ALA A 53 8.53 -0.82 7.59
CA ALA A 53 8.35 -2.23 7.92
C ALA A 53 7.36 -2.42 9.08
N ARG A 54 7.39 -1.55 10.11
CA ARG A 54 6.40 -1.55 11.19
C ARG A 54 4.98 -1.27 10.66
N THR A 55 4.84 -0.31 9.75
CA THR A 55 3.55 -0.03 9.09
C THR A 55 3.08 -1.25 8.29
N CYS A 56 3.96 -1.90 7.52
CA CYS A 56 3.67 -3.13 6.79
C CYS A 56 3.21 -4.25 7.73
N ALA A 57 3.95 -4.49 8.82
CA ALA A 57 3.57 -5.50 9.83
C ALA A 57 2.20 -5.23 10.46
N ALA A 58 1.87 -3.95 10.72
CA ALA A 58 0.60 -3.55 11.32
C ALA A 58 -0.59 -3.65 10.36
N THR A 59 -0.35 -3.58 9.05
CA THR A 59 -1.40 -3.50 8.02
C THR A 59 -1.49 -4.73 7.13
N GLY A 60 -0.51 -5.65 7.23
CA GLY A 60 -0.39 -6.79 6.32
C GLY A 60 0.13 -6.41 4.94
N ALA A 61 0.61 -5.19 4.71
CA ALA A 61 1.14 -4.76 3.43
C ALA A 61 2.50 -5.42 3.14
N ARG A 62 2.79 -5.66 1.85
CA ARG A 62 4.06 -6.18 1.35
C ARG A 62 5.02 -5.03 1.09
N LEU A 63 6.31 -5.24 1.34
CA LEU A 63 7.36 -4.24 1.12
C LEU A 63 8.29 -4.66 -0.02
N HIS A 64 8.36 -3.83 -1.05
CA HIS A 64 9.25 -3.99 -2.19
C HIS A 64 10.34 -2.92 -2.13
N LEU A 65 11.62 -3.35 -2.21
CA LEU A 65 12.80 -2.47 -2.19
C LEU A 65 13.50 -2.51 -3.53
N ILE A 66 13.65 -1.37 -4.18
CA ILE A 66 14.34 -1.25 -5.46
C ILE A 66 15.71 -0.63 -5.23
N ARG A 67 16.76 -1.33 -5.65
CA ARG A 67 18.16 -0.92 -5.52
C ARG A 67 18.52 0.23 -6.47
N PRO A 68 19.59 1.02 -6.13
CA PRO A 68 20.48 0.85 -4.99
C PRO A 68 19.86 1.28 -3.66
N LEU A 69 20.21 0.60 -2.57
CA LEU A 69 19.80 0.97 -1.21
C LEU A 69 20.94 1.76 -0.54
N GLY A 70 20.60 2.81 0.20
CA GLY A 70 21.56 3.57 1.00
C GLY A 70 22.07 2.85 2.26
N PHE A 71 21.67 1.57 2.46
CA PHE A 71 21.97 0.79 3.66
C PHE A 71 21.98 -0.72 3.35
N ASP A 72 22.52 -1.50 4.28
CA ASP A 72 22.56 -2.96 4.20
C ASP A 72 21.30 -3.56 4.85
N ILE A 73 20.64 -4.49 4.14
CA ILE A 73 19.44 -5.23 4.58
C ILE A 73 19.78 -6.66 5.05
N SER A 74 21.06 -6.98 5.24
CA SER A 74 21.44 -8.28 5.80
C SER A 74 20.86 -8.46 7.21
N ASP A 75 20.59 -9.69 7.62
CA ASP A 75 20.07 -10.04 8.94
C ASP A 75 20.84 -9.37 10.09
N LYS A 76 22.17 -9.25 9.93
CA LYS A 76 23.05 -8.60 10.91
C LYS A 76 22.84 -7.08 10.98
N ALA A 77 22.64 -6.43 9.84
CA ALA A 77 22.39 -5.00 9.75
C ALA A 77 20.99 -4.66 10.27
N VAL A 78 20.00 -5.46 9.90
CA VAL A 78 18.59 -5.36 10.34
C VAL A 78 18.50 -5.46 11.88
N LYS A 79 19.15 -6.44 12.49
CA LYS A 79 19.22 -6.59 13.95
C LYS A 79 19.90 -5.42 14.66
N ARG A 80 21.01 -4.90 14.10
CA ARG A 80 21.73 -3.74 14.66
C ARG A 80 20.93 -2.44 14.57
N ALA A 81 20.13 -2.29 13.52
CA ALA A 81 19.27 -1.12 13.34
C ALA A 81 18.00 -1.16 14.21
N GLY A 82 17.77 -2.23 14.99
CA GLY A 82 16.57 -2.37 15.84
C GLY A 82 15.28 -2.51 15.02
N LEU A 83 15.34 -3.15 13.86
CA LEU A 83 14.19 -3.35 12.99
C LEU A 83 13.36 -4.56 13.47
N ASP A 84 12.76 -4.45 14.65
CA ASP A 84 12.09 -5.56 15.35
C ASP A 84 10.95 -6.20 14.58
N TYR A 85 10.33 -5.45 13.64
CA TYR A 85 9.19 -5.90 12.83
C TYR A 85 9.57 -6.51 11.49
N TRP A 86 10.86 -6.51 11.12
CA TRP A 86 11.31 -6.97 9.80
C TRP A 86 10.94 -8.43 9.52
N HIS A 87 11.02 -9.28 10.51
CA HIS A 87 10.68 -10.70 10.40
C HIS A 87 9.17 -10.98 10.24
N LEU A 88 8.31 -9.98 10.46
CA LEU A 88 6.85 -10.06 10.31
C LEU A 88 6.37 -9.55 8.95
N VAL A 89 7.28 -9.08 8.10
CA VAL A 89 6.96 -8.42 6.83
C VAL A 89 7.52 -9.24 5.69
N GLU A 90 6.74 -9.46 4.64
CA GLU A 90 7.25 -9.96 3.38
C GLU A 90 8.03 -8.83 2.68
N VAL A 91 9.36 -8.93 2.70
CA VAL A 91 10.27 -7.97 2.08
C VAL A 91 10.89 -8.61 0.85
N ILE A 92 10.75 -7.97 -0.30
CA ILE A 92 11.28 -8.44 -1.58
C ILE A 92 12.18 -7.34 -2.14
N ASP A 93 13.40 -7.67 -2.54
CA ASP A 93 14.31 -6.72 -3.17
C ASP A 93 14.52 -7.01 -4.66
N TYR A 94 14.83 -5.95 -5.40
CA TYR A 94 14.97 -5.94 -6.85
C TYR A 94 16.21 -5.14 -7.23
N GLU A 95 16.88 -5.57 -8.30
CA GLU A 95 18.08 -4.88 -8.79
C GLU A 95 17.79 -3.48 -9.33
N ASN A 96 16.61 -3.29 -9.94
CA ASN A 96 16.16 -2.02 -10.52
C ASN A 96 14.64 -2.07 -10.80
N LEU A 97 14.09 -1.00 -11.37
CA LEU A 97 12.67 -0.92 -11.76
C LEU A 97 12.29 -1.92 -12.85
N GLU A 98 13.19 -2.22 -13.79
CA GLU A 98 12.97 -3.19 -14.85
C GLU A 98 12.78 -4.61 -14.28
N ASP A 99 13.65 -5.02 -13.33
CA ASP A 99 13.54 -6.30 -12.63
C ASP A 99 12.23 -6.37 -11.83
N PHE A 100 11.84 -5.27 -11.19
CA PHE A 100 10.56 -5.20 -10.48
C PHE A 100 9.38 -5.45 -11.42
N PHE A 101 9.28 -4.73 -12.55
CA PHE A 101 8.17 -4.89 -13.49
C PHE A 101 8.20 -6.23 -14.23
N ALA A 102 9.37 -6.82 -14.44
CA ALA A 102 9.49 -8.16 -15.03
C ALA A 102 8.94 -9.26 -14.10
N ARG A 103 9.01 -9.06 -12.78
CA ARG A 103 8.61 -10.05 -11.76
C ARG A 103 7.23 -9.80 -11.16
N ASN A 104 6.60 -8.65 -11.40
CA ASN A 104 5.31 -8.30 -10.83
C ASN A 104 4.31 -7.86 -11.89
N GLN A 105 3.10 -8.38 -11.80
CA GLN A 105 1.98 -7.90 -12.58
C GLN A 105 1.31 -6.72 -11.86
N VAL A 106 1.62 -5.50 -12.27
CA VAL A 106 1.09 -4.26 -11.67
C VAL A 106 -0.21 -3.88 -12.34
N GLU A 107 -1.34 -4.25 -11.75
CA GLU A 107 -2.68 -3.93 -12.28
C GLU A 107 -3.07 -2.48 -12.01
N GLN A 108 -2.71 -1.95 -10.84
CA GLN A 108 -2.91 -0.56 -10.44
C GLN A 108 -1.73 -0.05 -9.62
N MET A 109 -1.31 1.16 -9.91
CA MET A 109 -0.28 1.84 -9.11
C MET A 109 -0.58 3.31 -8.89
N TRP A 110 -0.03 3.85 -7.78
CA TRP A 110 -0.04 5.26 -7.45
C TRP A 110 1.38 5.71 -7.09
N CYS A 111 1.81 6.82 -7.68
CA CYS A 111 3.13 7.41 -7.49
C CYS A 111 3.03 8.63 -6.58
N LEU A 112 3.65 8.57 -5.40
CA LEU A 112 3.64 9.66 -4.43
C LEU A 112 4.75 10.66 -4.76
N SER A 113 4.34 11.88 -5.13
CA SER A 113 5.28 12.95 -5.46
C SER A 113 4.73 14.31 -5.01
N THR A 114 5.59 15.17 -4.49
CA THR A 114 5.24 16.57 -4.17
C THR A 114 4.91 17.40 -5.42
N LYS A 115 5.27 16.91 -6.61
CA LYS A 115 5.02 17.54 -7.91
C LYS A 115 3.68 17.16 -8.54
N ALA A 116 3.01 16.17 -8.00
CA ALA A 116 1.74 15.68 -8.55
C ALA A 116 0.63 16.74 -8.48
N PRO A 117 -0.24 16.82 -9.51
CA PRO A 117 -1.29 17.83 -9.57
C PRO A 117 -2.51 17.50 -8.70
N ARG A 118 -2.72 16.21 -8.35
CA ARG A 118 -3.90 15.72 -7.63
C ARG A 118 -3.58 15.36 -6.19
N SER A 119 -4.59 15.52 -5.30
CA SER A 119 -4.50 15.02 -3.93
C SER A 119 -4.53 13.48 -3.91
N TYR A 120 -3.81 12.88 -2.97
CA TYR A 120 -3.83 11.44 -2.73
C TYR A 120 -5.24 10.93 -2.35
N THR A 121 -6.10 11.80 -1.82
CA THR A 121 -7.50 11.46 -1.49
C THR A 121 -8.42 11.41 -2.69
N GLU A 122 -7.99 11.90 -3.85
CA GLU A 122 -8.73 11.82 -5.13
C GLU A 122 -8.43 10.51 -5.88
N ALA A 123 -7.44 9.77 -5.43
CA ALA A 123 -7.13 8.44 -5.96
C ALA A 123 -8.18 7.42 -5.49
N THR A 124 -8.55 6.49 -6.38
CA THR A 124 -9.35 5.33 -6.01
C THR A 124 -8.41 4.14 -5.84
N TYR A 125 -8.19 3.73 -4.59
CA TYR A 125 -7.29 2.62 -4.27
C TYR A 125 -8.04 1.29 -4.37
N GLN A 126 -7.47 0.35 -5.13
CA GLN A 126 -7.98 -1.01 -5.24
C GLN A 126 -7.18 -1.97 -4.34
N ASP A 127 -7.79 -3.09 -3.99
CA ASP A 127 -7.11 -4.17 -3.30
C ASP A 127 -5.94 -4.70 -4.14
N GLY A 128 -4.78 -4.82 -3.51
CA GLY A 128 -3.54 -5.22 -4.18
C GLY A 128 -2.83 -4.13 -4.98
N CYS A 129 -3.26 -2.86 -4.91
CA CYS A 129 -2.56 -1.78 -5.62
C CYS A 129 -1.14 -1.56 -5.10
N TYR A 130 -0.31 -0.97 -5.95
CA TYR A 130 1.09 -0.65 -5.68
C TYR A 130 1.24 0.85 -5.38
N LEU A 131 1.91 1.17 -4.27
CA LEU A 131 2.16 2.53 -3.81
C LEU A 131 3.66 2.82 -3.93
N PHE A 132 4.04 3.63 -4.90
CA PHE A 132 5.43 3.96 -5.20
C PHE A 132 5.89 5.22 -4.48
N PHE A 133 7.03 5.12 -3.81
CA PHE A 133 7.71 6.20 -3.12
C PHE A 133 9.16 6.24 -3.55
N GLY A 134 9.69 7.44 -3.80
CA GLY A 134 11.08 7.62 -4.17
C GLY A 134 11.99 7.85 -2.96
N LYS A 135 13.29 7.98 -3.23
CA LYS A 135 14.31 8.27 -2.22
C LYS A 135 14.09 9.61 -1.54
N GLU A 136 14.59 9.72 -0.32
CA GLU A 136 14.35 10.86 0.58
C GLU A 136 14.86 12.18 0.00
N THR A 137 15.97 12.15 -0.74
CA THR A 137 16.62 13.35 -1.27
C THR A 137 16.00 13.89 -2.54
N LYS A 138 15.55 13.03 -3.47
CA LYS A 138 15.12 13.43 -4.83
C LYS A 138 13.71 12.96 -5.20
N GLY A 139 13.08 12.05 -4.42
CA GLY A 139 11.82 11.43 -4.79
C GLY A 139 11.96 10.37 -5.89
N LEU A 140 10.88 10.10 -6.58
CA LEU A 140 10.86 9.21 -7.77
C LEU A 140 11.58 9.86 -8.95
N PRO A 141 12.22 9.07 -9.86
CA PRO A 141 12.82 9.58 -11.08
C PRO A 141 11.83 10.37 -11.93
N GLU A 142 12.30 11.47 -12.54
CA GLU A 142 11.42 12.36 -13.35
C GLU A 142 10.81 11.61 -14.54
N ASP A 143 11.63 10.85 -15.28
CA ASP A 143 11.17 10.06 -16.42
C ASP A 143 10.09 9.04 -16.02
N PHE A 144 10.22 8.47 -14.82
CA PHE A 144 9.23 7.57 -14.26
C PHE A 144 7.92 8.30 -13.94
N LEU A 145 8.01 9.50 -13.33
CA LEU A 145 6.82 10.33 -13.04
C LEU A 145 6.13 10.79 -14.33
N ASP A 146 6.91 11.16 -15.35
CA ASP A 146 6.36 11.61 -16.64
C ASP A 146 5.66 10.47 -17.38
N ALA A 147 6.22 9.26 -17.35
CA ALA A 147 5.60 8.07 -17.94
C ALA A 147 4.30 7.65 -17.22
N HIS A 148 4.15 7.99 -15.93
CA HIS A 148 3.01 7.60 -15.10
C HIS A 148 2.23 8.79 -14.53
N ARG A 149 2.18 9.89 -15.27
CA ARG A 149 1.60 11.17 -14.82
C ARG A 149 0.19 11.05 -14.28
N ASP A 150 -0.65 10.24 -14.89
CA ASP A 150 -2.05 10.02 -14.49
C ASP A 150 -2.19 9.23 -13.18
N SER A 151 -1.14 8.53 -12.76
CA SER A 151 -1.05 7.81 -11.50
C SER A 151 -0.34 8.61 -10.40
N CYS A 152 0.07 9.86 -10.67
CA CYS A 152 0.75 10.69 -9.69
C CYS A 152 -0.24 11.40 -8.77
N VAL A 153 0.02 11.30 -7.46
CA VAL A 153 -0.75 11.96 -6.40
C VAL A 153 0.19 12.56 -5.34
N ARG A 154 -0.31 13.55 -4.61
CA ARG A 154 0.43 14.22 -3.54
C ARG A 154 -0.32 14.24 -2.23
N ILE A 155 0.39 14.21 -1.12
CA ILE A 155 -0.14 14.58 0.18
C ILE A 155 -0.13 16.10 0.27
N PRO A 156 -1.27 16.77 0.55
CA PRO A 156 -1.32 18.23 0.69
C PRO A 156 -0.40 18.72 1.81
N MET A 157 0.33 19.80 1.54
CA MET A 157 1.26 20.42 2.49
C MET A 157 1.16 21.95 2.35
N ARG A 158 1.61 22.67 3.38
CA ARG A 158 1.79 24.13 3.31
C ARG A 158 2.86 24.45 2.28
N GLU A 159 2.73 25.57 1.59
CA GLU A 159 3.66 26.00 0.53
C GLU A 159 5.12 26.11 0.99
N CYS A 160 5.34 26.51 2.25
CA CYS A 160 6.67 26.59 2.85
C CYS A 160 7.33 25.24 3.16
N ALA A 161 6.59 24.14 3.12
CA ALA A 161 7.09 22.78 3.37
C ALA A 161 7.58 22.14 2.07
N ARG A 162 8.79 21.57 2.09
CA ARG A 162 9.39 20.90 0.92
C ARG A 162 8.85 19.49 0.72
N SER A 163 8.80 18.70 1.78
CA SER A 163 8.36 17.31 1.77
C SER A 163 8.01 16.86 3.20
N LEU A 164 7.26 15.77 3.31
CA LEU A 164 7.11 14.99 4.54
C LEU A 164 8.24 13.96 4.63
N ASN A 165 8.50 13.48 5.84
CA ASN A 165 9.33 12.29 6.04
C ASN A 165 8.74 11.10 5.27
N LEU A 166 9.62 10.27 4.66
CA LEU A 166 9.21 9.15 3.82
C LEU A 166 8.28 8.18 4.55
N SER A 167 8.63 7.76 5.78
CA SER A 167 7.81 6.81 6.53
C SER A 167 6.44 7.38 6.93
N ASN A 168 6.36 8.69 7.18
CA ASN A 168 5.08 9.37 7.42
C ASN A 168 4.23 9.39 6.16
N SER A 169 4.83 9.69 5.01
CA SER A 169 4.12 9.67 3.70
C SER A 169 3.54 8.30 3.40
N VAL A 170 4.32 7.26 3.63
CA VAL A 170 3.87 5.86 3.48
C VAL A 170 2.69 5.57 4.39
N ALA A 171 2.80 5.86 5.69
CA ALA A 171 1.75 5.59 6.66
C ALA A 171 0.44 6.31 6.31
N ILE A 172 0.51 7.61 5.96
CA ILE A 172 -0.66 8.41 5.56
C ILE A 172 -1.35 7.78 4.35
N THR A 173 -0.59 7.43 3.30
CA THR A 173 -1.15 6.90 2.06
C THR A 173 -1.72 5.50 2.24
N VAL A 174 -1.03 4.63 2.98
CA VAL A 174 -1.49 3.27 3.28
C VAL A 174 -2.80 3.30 4.06
N TYR A 175 -2.91 4.14 5.08
CA TYR A 175 -4.13 4.23 5.87
C TYR A 175 -5.29 4.88 5.12
N GLU A 176 -5.04 5.79 4.16
CA GLU A 176 -6.08 6.26 3.25
C GLU A 176 -6.55 5.15 2.31
N ALA A 177 -5.63 4.38 1.72
CA ALA A 177 -5.99 3.23 0.90
C ALA A 177 -6.83 2.21 1.69
N LEU A 178 -6.40 1.87 2.90
CA LEU A 178 -7.12 0.96 3.79
C LEU A 178 -8.49 1.52 4.20
N ARG A 179 -8.61 2.84 4.43
CA ARG A 179 -9.89 3.49 4.73
C ARG A 179 -10.88 3.31 3.58
N GLN A 180 -10.44 3.49 2.33
CA GLN A 180 -11.27 3.28 1.14
C GLN A 180 -11.68 1.82 0.99
N LEU A 181 -10.83 0.88 1.41
CA LEU A 181 -11.08 -0.56 1.41
C LEU A 181 -11.84 -1.04 2.66
N SER A 182 -12.25 -0.15 3.56
CA SER A 182 -12.95 -0.48 4.83
C SER A 182 -12.13 -1.32 5.80
N PHE A 183 -10.81 -1.11 5.87
CA PHE A 183 -9.86 -1.73 6.81
C PHE A 183 -9.97 -3.26 6.86
N PRO A 184 -9.83 -3.96 5.73
CA PRO A 184 -10.03 -5.39 5.69
C PRO A 184 -9.03 -6.11 6.61
N SER A 185 -9.53 -7.09 7.37
CA SER A 185 -8.72 -7.90 8.29
C SER A 185 -8.02 -7.14 9.42
N LEU A 186 -8.32 -5.86 9.62
CA LEU A 186 -7.78 -5.07 10.74
C LEU A 186 -8.80 -4.99 11.87
N THR A 187 -8.27 -4.85 13.11
CA THR A 187 -9.10 -4.60 14.30
C THR A 187 -9.24 -3.09 14.49
N ASP A 188 -10.45 -2.58 14.41
CA ASP A 188 -10.79 -1.15 14.50
C ASP A 188 -11.29 -0.70 15.88
N TYR A 189 -11.32 -1.62 16.84
CA TYR A 189 -11.74 -1.34 18.22
C TYR A 189 -10.76 -1.94 19.23
N GLY A 190 -10.65 -1.29 20.38
CA GLY A 190 -9.83 -1.72 21.51
C GLY A 190 -10.64 -1.78 22.81
N LYS A 191 -10.09 -2.40 23.86
CA LYS A 191 -10.63 -2.38 25.22
C LYS A 191 -9.77 -1.47 26.06
N MET A 192 -10.35 -0.37 26.56
CA MET A 192 -9.71 0.43 27.61
C MET A 192 -9.74 -0.34 28.92
N ARG A 193 -8.65 -0.30 29.68
CA ARG A 193 -8.67 -0.80 31.07
C ARG A 193 -9.53 0.18 31.86
N GLY A 194 -10.60 -0.34 32.47
CA GLY A 194 -11.40 0.38 33.47
C GLY A 194 -10.68 0.46 34.79
#